data_566a287af0c00bd325e76fd3dfa531ba
#
_entry.id   566a287af0c00bd325e76fd3dfa531ba
#
_cell.length_a   1.000
_cell.length_b   1.000
_cell.length_c   1.000
_cell.angle_alpha   90.00
_cell.angle_beta   90.00
_cell.angle_gamma   90.00
#
_symmetry.space_group_name_H-M   'P 1'
#
loop_
_entity.id
_entity.type
_entity.pdbx_description
1 polymer ?
#
loop_
_entity_poly.entity_id
_entity_poly.type
_entity_poly.pdbx_seq_one_letter_code
_entity_poly.pdbx_strand_id
1 'polypeptide(L)'
;KYDFSSTSEKKKYQEEYDKMYAECKRTLYSAGYHIYTSIDPDVQKQLQSSVDNALSGYTEKDKNGIYKTQASGTCIDNDTGKVVAIVGGREQKNIGYTLNRAFQSPRQPGSAIKPLLVYAPALEHGWSAGSTVNDSPMSTKDKHRVRNSHGSYSGQISLRRAVQKSSNVATMRIYEQLTPKTCLKYLEEMNFKYLTDSDYKYYTTCIGGFTKGTTSEEMAAGYATLKNDGVYREPTCISKITTS
;
A
#
# COMPACT_ATOMS: atom_id res chain seq x y z
N LYS A 1 18.33 5.28 -6.37
CA LYS A 1 18.46 4.99 -7.83
C LYS A 1 19.94 5.16 -8.19
N TYR A 2 20.52 4.15 -8.82
CA TYR A 2 21.87 4.23 -9.34
C TYR A 2 21.82 4.95 -10.68
N ASP A 3 22.51 6.09 -10.81
CA ASP A 3 22.62 6.81 -12.08
C ASP A 3 23.87 6.30 -12.81
N PHE A 4 23.66 5.60 -13.91
CA PHE A 4 24.73 5.09 -14.74
C PHE A 4 25.18 6.16 -15.73
N SER A 5 26.49 6.37 -15.85
CA SER A 5 27.07 7.35 -16.77
C SER A 5 27.01 6.88 -18.24
N SER A 6 26.85 5.59 -18.48
CA SER A 6 26.77 5.02 -19.83
C SER A 6 25.98 3.70 -19.89
N THR A 7 25.53 3.33 -21.08
CA THR A 7 24.90 2.03 -21.35
C THR A 7 25.87 0.86 -21.08
N SER A 8 27.15 1.04 -21.32
CA SER A 8 28.18 0.03 -21.07
C SER A 8 28.33 -0.21 -19.55
N GLU A 9 28.35 0.83 -18.75
CA GLU A 9 28.41 0.74 -17.29
C GLU A 9 27.17 0.02 -16.72
N LYS A 10 26.00 0.37 -17.22
CA LYS A 10 24.74 -0.31 -16.85
C LYS A 10 24.79 -1.81 -17.18
N LYS A 11 25.30 -2.17 -18.33
CA LYS A 11 25.44 -3.58 -18.77
C LYS A 11 26.40 -4.34 -17.86
N LYS A 12 27.56 -3.77 -17.56
CA LYS A 12 28.57 -4.37 -16.66
C LYS A 12 27.99 -4.57 -15.25
N TYR A 13 27.30 -3.56 -14.72
CA TYR A 13 26.63 -3.67 -13.42
C TYR A 13 25.60 -4.80 -13.42
N GLN A 14 24.79 -4.91 -14.48
CA GLN A 14 23.79 -5.97 -14.58
C GLN A 14 24.43 -7.36 -14.62
N GLU A 15 25.51 -7.54 -15.37
CA GLU A 15 26.23 -8.81 -15.44
C GLU A 15 26.84 -9.19 -14.07
N GLU A 16 27.43 -8.23 -13.35
CA GLU A 16 27.95 -8.45 -11.99
C GLU A 16 26.84 -8.76 -10.99
N TYR A 17 25.72 -8.03 -11.08
CA TYR A 17 24.54 -8.28 -10.25
C TYR A 17 23.98 -9.68 -10.47
N ASP A 18 23.78 -10.09 -11.73
CA ASP A 18 23.22 -11.40 -12.07
C ASP A 18 24.12 -12.54 -11.59
N LYS A 19 25.45 -12.37 -11.71
CA LYS A 19 26.44 -13.32 -11.19
C LYS A 19 26.35 -13.43 -9.67
N MET A 20 26.36 -12.31 -8.96
CA MET A 20 26.26 -12.28 -7.49
C MET A 20 24.92 -12.84 -7.02
N TYR A 21 23.83 -12.50 -7.70
CA TYR A 21 22.50 -13.02 -7.40
C TYR A 21 22.43 -14.55 -7.55
N ALA A 22 23.01 -15.09 -8.63
CA ALA A 22 23.07 -16.55 -8.86
C ALA A 22 23.88 -17.26 -7.78
N GLU A 23 24.98 -16.66 -7.34
CA GLU A 23 25.83 -17.21 -6.27
C GLU A 23 25.10 -17.17 -4.92
N CYS A 24 24.50 -16.05 -4.54
CA CYS A 24 23.69 -15.93 -3.33
C CYS A 24 22.52 -16.94 -3.34
N LYS A 25 21.85 -17.08 -4.48
CA LYS A 25 20.77 -18.06 -4.63
C LYS A 25 21.26 -19.49 -4.42
N ARG A 26 22.40 -19.87 -5.02
CA ARG A 26 23.02 -21.18 -4.83
C ARG A 26 23.35 -21.43 -3.37
N THR A 27 23.98 -20.46 -2.70
CA THR A 27 24.32 -20.53 -1.27
C THR A 27 23.08 -20.68 -0.42
N LEU A 28 22.03 -19.91 -0.68
CA LEU A 28 20.75 -19.99 0.04
C LEU A 28 20.17 -21.42 0.02
N TYR A 29 20.23 -22.10 -1.13
CA TYR A 29 19.68 -23.45 -1.27
C TYR A 29 20.61 -24.57 -0.77
N SER A 30 21.91 -24.31 -0.61
CA SER A 30 22.90 -25.34 -0.26
C SER A 30 23.43 -25.24 1.17
N ALA A 31 23.28 -24.10 1.84
CA ALA A 31 23.92 -23.85 3.14
C ALA A 31 23.14 -24.38 4.35
N GLY A 32 22.00 -25.06 4.14
CA GLY A 32 21.22 -25.65 5.23
C GLY A 32 20.59 -24.62 6.18
N TYR A 33 20.19 -23.46 5.67
CA TYR A 33 19.53 -22.43 6.47
C TYR A 33 18.18 -22.88 7.03
N HIS A 34 17.96 -22.59 8.29
CA HIS A 34 16.64 -22.65 8.93
C HIS A 34 16.03 -21.24 8.91
N ILE A 35 14.91 -21.09 8.19
CA ILE A 35 14.19 -19.82 8.08
C ILE A 35 12.94 -19.89 8.95
N TYR A 36 12.93 -19.09 10.00
CA TYR A 36 11.77 -18.94 10.89
C TYR A 36 10.91 -17.81 10.40
N THR A 37 9.63 -18.06 10.19
CA THR A 37 8.68 -17.06 9.72
C THR A 37 7.76 -16.59 10.85
N SER A 38 7.15 -15.41 10.64
CA SER A 38 6.08 -14.87 11.49
C SER A 38 4.70 -15.33 11.05
N ILE A 39 4.61 -16.10 9.96
CA ILE A 39 3.33 -16.56 9.44
C ILE A 39 2.66 -17.48 10.46
N ASP A 40 1.43 -17.11 10.83
CA ASP A 40 0.54 -17.94 11.64
C ASP A 40 -0.30 -18.80 10.69
N PRO A 41 -0.18 -20.14 10.74
CA PRO A 41 -0.88 -21.03 9.81
C PRO A 41 -2.41 -20.94 9.91
N ASP A 42 -2.96 -20.67 11.08
CA ASP A 42 -4.41 -20.58 11.26
C ASP A 42 -4.94 -19.26 10.70
N VAL A 43 -4.27 -18.13 10.98
CA VAL A 43 -4.59 -16.83 10.39
C VAL A 43 -4.43 -16.86 8.87
N GLN A 44 -3.36 -17.50 8.38
CA GLN A 44 -3.12 -17.67 6.94
C GLN A 44 -4.26 -18.45 6.26
N LYS A 45 -4.67 -19.57 6.84
CA LYS A 45 -5.79 -20.37 6.34
C LYS A 45 -7.11 -19.61 6.37
N GLN A 46 -7.37 -18.87 7.44
CA GLN A 46 -8.58 -18.05 7.57
C GLN A 46 -8.61 -16.93 6.54
N LEU A 47 -7.49 -16.23 6.34
CA LEU A 47 -7.38 -15.16 5.34
C LEU A 47 -7.61 -15.70 3.92
N GLN A 48 -6.98 -16.83 3.56
CA GLN A 48 -7.17 -17.47 2.25
C GLN A 48 -8.64 -17.88 2.06
N SER A 49 -9.25 -18.54 3.03
CA SER A 49 -10.64 -18.95 2.97
C SER A 49 -11.59 -17.77 2.84
N SER A 50 -11.31 -16.66 3.53
CA SER A 50 -12.10 -15.43 3.44
C SER A 50 -12.05 -14.82 2.04
N VAL A 51 -10.85 -14.77 1.42
CA VAL A 51 -10.68 -14.29 0.04
C VAL A 51 -11.42 -15.19 -0.95
N ASP A 52 -11.28 -16.51 -0.82
CA ASP A 52 -11.91 -17.47 -1.72
C ASP A 52 -13.44 -17.42 -1.63
N ASN A 53 -13.98 -17.36 -0.42
CA ASN A 53 -15.41 -17.27 -0.16
C ASN A 53 -16.01 -15.95 -0.66
N ALA A 54 -15.34 -14.82 -0.43
CA ALA A 54 -15.81 -13.51 -0.90
C ALA A 54 -15.91 -13.44 -2.42
N LEU A 55 -15.09 -14.20 -3.13
CA LEU A 55 -15.07 -14.25 -4.59
C LEU A 55 -15.81 -15.46 -5.19
N SER A 56 -16.49 -16.27 -4.39
CA SER A 56 -17.13 -17.52 -4.84
C SER A 56 -18.11 -17.32 -6.01
N GLY A 57 -18.80 -16.18 -6.07
CA GLY A 57 -19.73 -15.84 -7.15
C GLY A 57 -19.06 -15.49 -8.50
N TYR A 58 -17.73 -15.26 -8.52
CA TYR A 58 -16.99 -14.95 -9.75
C TYR A 58 -16.34 -16.24 -10.29
N THR A 59 -17.01 -16.94 -11.19
CA THR A 59 -16.61 -18.29 -11.63
C THR A 59 -15.80 -18.34 -12.91
N GLU A 60 -15.61 -17.19 -13.59
CA GLU A 60 -14.91 -17.12 -14.87
C GLU A 60 -13.42 -17.41 -14.72
N LYS A 61 -12.91 -18.34 -15.54
CA LYS A 61 -11.51 -18.76 -15.58
C LYS A 61 -10.86 -18.43 -16.93
N ASP A 62 -9.55 -18.30 -16.93
CA ASP A 62 -8.75 -18.21 -18.14
C ASP A 62 -8.47 -19.60 -18.75
N LYS A 63 -7.69 -19.63 -19.85
CA LYS A 63 -7.31 -20.86 -20.56
C LYS A 63 -6.49 -21.85 -19.72
N ASN A 64 -5.89 -21.40 -18.62
CA ASN A 64 -5.07 -22.18 -17.70
C ASN A 64 -5.87 -22.64 -16.47
N GLY A 65 -7.18 -22.38 -16.43
CA GLY A 65 -8.03 -22.72 -15.30
C GLY A 65 -7.90 -21.76 -14.09
N ILE A 66 -7.21 -20.62 -14.25
CA ILE A 66 -7.03 -19.61 -13.21
C ILE A 66 -8.22 -18.65 -13.24
N TYR A 67 -8.80 -18.36 -12.08
CA TYR A 67 -9.88 -17.38 -11.98
C TYR A 67 -9.43 -16.01 -12.47
N LYS A 68 -10.23 -15.38 -13.34
CA LYS A 68 -9.94 -14.04 -13.86
C LYS A 68 -10.07 -12.97 -12.76
N THR A 69 -11.08 -13.09 -11.88
CA THR A 69 -11.24 -12.20 -10.74
C THR A 69 -10.35 -12.67 -9.60
N GLN A 70 -9.41 -11.82 -9.22
CA GLN A 70 -8.42 -12.08 -8.19
C GLN A 70 -8.53 -11.04 -7.06
N ALA A 71 -8.11 -11.43 -5.86
CA ALA A 71 -7.88 -10.52 -4.75
C ALA A 71 -6.63 -10.89 -3.99
N SER A 72 -6.14 -9.98 -3.18
CA SER A 72 -5.02 -10.17 -2.28
C SER A 72 -5.33 -9.57 -0.92
N GLY A 73 -4.64 -10.04 0.10
CA GLY A 73 -4.77 -9.52 1.45
C GLY A 73 -3.48 -9.68 2.23
N THR A 74 -3.25 -8.78 3.18
CA THR A 74 -2.11 -8.81 4.10
C THR A 74 -2.60 -8.58 5.52
N CYS A 75 -2.16 -9.40 6.45
CA CYS A 75 -2.39 -9.24 7.87
C CYS A 75 -1.05 -8.98 8.56
N ILE A 76 -0.96 -7.86 9.29
CA ILE A 76 0.25 -7.44 10.02
C ILE A 76 -0.06 -7.41 11.52
N ASP A 77 0.86 -7.95 12.30
CA ASP A 77 0.89 -7.73 13.75
C ASP A 77 1.32 -6.28 14.01
N ASN A 78 0.45 -5.49 14.62
CA ASN A 78 0.69 -4.07 14.82
C ASN A 78 1.86 -3.79 15.77
N ASP A 79 2.11 -4.66 16.74
CA ASP A 79 3.14 -4.43 17.75
C ASP A 79 4.55 -4.71 17.20
N THR A 80 4.66 -5.66 16.29
CA THR A 80 5.96 -6.08 15.72
C THR A 80 6.19 -5.60 14.29
N GLY A 81 5.14 -5.21 13.56
CA GLY A 81 5.19 -4.88 12.12
C GLY A 81 5.35 -6.12 11.22
N LYS A 82 5.33 -7.34 11.79
CA LYS A 82 5.53 -8.56 11.03
C LYS A 82 4.27 -9.01 10.32
N VAL A 83 4.44 -9.55 9.12
CA VAL A 83 3.36 -10.17 8.36
C VAL A 83 3.03 -11.53 8.98
N VAL A 84 1.81 -11.68 9.48
CA VAL A 84 1.31 -12.92 10.08
C VAL A 84 0.48 -13.77 9.11
N ALA A 85 -0.08 -13.13 8.06
CA ALA A 85 -0.71 -13.83 6.95
C ALA A 85 -0.65 -12.97 5.68
N ILE A 86 -0.48 -13.61 4.52
CA ILE A 86 -0.45 -12.93 3.23
C ILE A 86 -1.05 -13.80 2.13
N VAL A 87 -2.01 -13.27 1.40
CA VAL A 87 -2.68 -13.94 0.29
C VAL A 87 -2.42 -13.18 -0.99
N GLY A 88 -1.70 -13.80 -1.91
CA GLY A 88 -1.35 -13.21 -3.20
C GLY A 88 -2.36 -13.43 -4.32
N GLY A 89 -3.35 -14.28 -4.10
CA GLY A 89 -4.38 -14.60 -5.09
C GLY A 89 -5.38 -15.62 -4.59
N ARG A 90 -6.44 -15.78 -5.37
CA ARG A 90 -7.54 -16.70 -5.11
C ARG A 90 -7.12 -18.13 -5.47
N GLU A 91 -7.51 -19.12 -4.63
CA GLU A 91 -7.30 -20.57 -4.84
C GLU A 91 -5.89 -20.91 -5.35
N GLN A 92 -4.86 -20.42 -4.67
CA GLN A 92 -3.48 -20.65 -5.07
C GLN A 92 -3.07 -22.11 -4.81
N LYS A 93 -3.39 -22.96 -5.75
CA LYS A 93 -3.01 -24.40 -5.75
C LYS A 93 -1.74 -24.69 -6.56
N ASN A 94 -1.20 -23.67 -7.23
CA ASN A 94 -0.04 -23.82 -8.10
C ASN A 94 1.25 -23.87 -7.29
N ILE A 95 2.09 -24.83 -7.60
CA ILE A 95 3.43 -24.97 -7.05
C ILE A 95 4.36 -24.02 -7.83
N GLY A 96 5.07 -23.13 -7.11
CA GLY A 96 6.13 -22.31 -7.68
C GLY A 96 5.80 -20.83 -7.79
N TYR A 97 6.69 -20.08 -8.35
CA TYR A 97 6.81 -18.62 -8.41
C TYR A 97 5.61 -17.91 -9.08
N THR A 98 4.46 -17.92 -8.41
CA THR A 98 3.27 -17.19 -8.87
C THR A 98 3.29 -15.76 -8.37
N LEU A 99 2.58 -14.87 -9.09
CA LEU A 99 2.44 -13.47 -8.73
C LEU A 99 1.77 -13.33 -7.35
N ASN A 100 2.47 -12.77 -6.38
CA ASN A 100 1.89 -12.36 -5.11
C ASN A 100 1.39 -10.91 -5.23
N ARG A 101 0.08 -10.75 -5.45
CA ARG A 101 -0.53 -9.44 -5.66
C ARG A 101 -0.51 -8.56 -4.43
N ALA A 102 -0.31 -9.14 -3.25
CA ALA A 102 -0.30 -8.40 -2.01
C ALA A 102 0.83 -7.37 -1.92
N PHE A 103 1.97 -7.63 -2.57
CA PHE A 103 3.12 -6.70 -2.63
C PHE A 103 3.67 -6.45 -4.04
N GLN A 104 3.22 -7.20 -5.06
CA GLN A 104 3.73 -7.05 -6.44
C GLN A 104 2.74 -6.39 -7.40
N SER A 105 1.49 -6.18 -6.98
CA SER A 105 0.44 -5.64 -7.86
C SER A 105 -0.23 -4.43 -7.23
N PRO A 106 0.32 -3.22 -7.43
CA PRO A 106 -0.30 -2.02 -6.90
C PRO A 106 -1.67 -1.78 -7.55
N ARG A 107 -2.59 -1.25 -6.77
CA ARG A 107 -3.95 -0.87 -7.17
C ARG A 107 -4.32 0.46 -6.54
N GLN A 108 -5.30 1.14 -7.12
CA GLN A 108 -5.82 2.38 -6.58
C GLN A 108 -6.41 2.13 -5.18
N PRO A 109 -5.86 2.75 -4.11
CA PRO A 109 -6.37 2.53 -2.76
C PRO A 109 -7.71 3.23 -2.51
N GLY A 110 -8.08 4.18 -3.38
CA GLY A 110 -9.24 5.01 -3.18
C GLY A 110 -9.20 5.73 -1.83
N SER A 111 -10.35 5.93 -1.23
CA SER A 111 -10.47 6.68 0.03
C SER A 111 -9.76 6.05 1.23
N ALA A 112 -9.32 4.80 1.15
CA ALA A 112 -8.54 4.17 2.20
C ALA A 112 -7.17 4.84 2.43
N ILE A 113 -6.65 5.59 1.46
CA ILE A 113 -5.39 6.32 1.63
C ILE A 113 -5.52 7.60 2.47
N LYS A 114 -6.72 8.19 2.57
CA LYS A 114 -6.93 9.50 3.19
C LYS A 114 -6.38 9.62 4.62
N PRO A 115 -6.57 8.64 5.52
CA PRO A 115 -5.99 8.69 6.85
C PRO A 115 -4.47 8.81 6.83
N LEU A 116 -3.80 8.05 5.98
CA LEU A 116 -2.33 8.01 5.89
C LEU A 116 -1.76 9.25 5.21
N LEU A 117 -2.38 9.66 4.09
CA LEU A 117 -1.83 10.71 3.22
C LEU A 117 -2.22 12.12 3.65
N VAL A 118 -3.39 12.30 4.28
CA VAL A 118 -3.93 13.63 4.54
C VAL A 118 -4.20 13.88 6.01
N TYR A 119 -4.90 12.97 6.69
CA TYR A 119 -5.36 13.23 8.04
C TYR A 119 -4.28 13.08 9.10
N ALA A 120 -3.40 12.08 9.01
CA ALA A 120 -2.26 11.93 9.90
C ALA A 120 -1.29 13.13 9.75
N PRO A 121 -0.85 13.51 8.52
CA PRO A 121 -0.11 14.75 8.34
C PRO A 121 -0.79 15.99 8.89
N ALA A 122 -2.12 16.13 8.73
CA ALA A 122 -2.85 17.28 9.26
C ALA A 122 -2.72 17.37 10.79
N LEU A 123 -2.90 16.26 11.49
CA LEU A 123 -2.79 16.22 12.96
C LEU A 123 -1.38 16.63 13.42
N GLU A 124 -0.33 16.19 12.73
CA GLU A 124 1.05 16.57 13.05
C GLU A 124 1.36 18.05 12.71
N HIS A 125 0.61 18.64 11.77
CA HIS A 125 0.72 20.07 11.41
C HIS A 125 -0.27 20.97 12.15
N GLY A 126 -0.66 20.58 13.36
CA GLY A 126 -1.41 21.43 14.29
C GLY A 126 -2.94 21.37 14.15
N TRP A 127 -3.47 20.49 13.29
CA TRP A 127 -4.89 20.21 13.27
C TRP A 127 -5.27 19.29 14.44
N SER A 128 -6.50 19.39 14.87
CA SER A 128 -7.09 18.50 15.88
C SER A 128 -8.34 17.81 15.32
N ALA A 129 -8.83 16.80 16.00
CA ALA A 129 -10.08 16.14 15.62
C ALA A 129 -11.28 17.09 15.59
N GLY A 130 -11.21 18.21 16.37
CA GLY A 130 -12.22 19.26 16.43
C GLY A 130 -12.00 20.39 15.42
N SER A 131 -10.84 20.49 14.79
CA SER A 131 -10.56 21.52 13.77
C SER A 131 -11.60 21.48 12.67
N THR A 132 -12.09 22.65 12.23
CA THR A 132 -13.15 22.74 11.22
C THR A 132 -12.59 22.87 9.81
N VAL A 133 -13.25 22.23 8.87
CA VAL A 133 -12.98 22.30 7.44
C VAL A 133 -14.29 22.47 6.67
N ASN A 134 -14.24 23.22 5.59
CA ASN A 134 -15.42 23.48 4.78
C ASN A 134 -15.67 22.37 3.77
N ASP A 135 -16.80 21.65 3.89
CA ASP A 135 -17.30 20.65 2.95
C ASP A 135 -18.39 21.28 2.03
N SER A 136 -18.05 22.33 1.33
CA SER A 136 -18.92 22.96 0.29
C SER A 136 -18.34 22.69 -1.09
N PRO A 137 -19.14 22.84 -2.18
CA PRO A 137 -18.66 22.68 -3.54
C PRO A 137 -17.36 23.41 -3.80
N MET A 138 -16.41 22.72 -4.44
CA MET A 138 -15.13 23.28 -4.85
C MET A 138 -14.71 22.76 -6.21
N SER A 139 -13.79 23.46 -6.84
CA SER A 139 -13.07 22.99 -8.02
C SER A 139 -11.57 23.08 -7.76
N THR A 140 -10.81 22.20 -8.37
CA THR A 140 -9.35 22.24 -8.38
C THR A 140 -8.86 23.46 -9.17
N LYS A 141 -7.57 23.78 -9.09
CA LYS A 141 -6.94 24.83 -9.91
C LYS A 141 -7.17 24.64 -11.41
N ASP A 142 -7.24 23.39 -11.86
CA ASP A 142 -7.53 23.01 -13.25
C ASP A 142 -9.03 23.00 -13.57
N LYS A 143 -9.87 23.65 -12.74
CA LYS A 143 -11.32 23.78 -12.89
C LYS A 143 -12.10 22.43 -12.84
N HIS A 144 -11.51 21.33 -12.40
CA HIS A 144 -12.23 20.08 -12.18
C HIS A 144 -13.05 20.17 -10.90
N ARG A 145 -14.36 19.93 -11.02
CA ARG A 145 -15.28 19.94 -9.90
C ARG A 145 -15.06 18.73 -9.00
N VAL A 146 -14.78 18.98 -7.72
CA VAL A 146 -14.67 17.91 -6.70
C VAL A 146 -16.06 17.58 -6.16
N ARG A 147 -16.38 16.29 -6.09
CA ARG A 147 -17.67 15.80 -5.57
C ARG A 147 -17.45 14.77 -4.46
N ASN A 148 -18.28 14.84 -3.43
CA ASN A 148 -18.38 13.75 -2.48
C ASN A 148 -19.09 12.55 -3.12
N SER A 149 -18.73 11.33 -2.74
CA SER A 149 -19.30 10.10 -3.30
C SER A 149 -20.82 9.99 -3.09
N HIS A 150 -21.32 10.52 -1.96
CA HIS A 150 -22.74 10.56 -1.63
C HIS A 150 -23.50 11.75 -2.23
N GLY A 151 -22.84 12.59 -3.06
CA GLY A 151 -23.47 13.68 -3.83
C GLY A 151 -23.87 14.91 -3.02
N SER A 152 -23.77 14.91 -1.69
CA SER A 152 -24.16 16.02 -0.81
C SER A 152 -22.96 16.68 -0.13
N TYR A 153 -23.18 17.89 0.38
CA TYR A 153 -22.20 18.68 1.10
C TYR A 153 -22.74 19.05 2.48
N SER A 154 -21.84 19.22 3.45
CA SER A 154 -22.22 19.40 4.86
C SER A 154 -21.81 20.77 5.44
N GLY A 155 -21.24 21.67 4.63
CA GLY A 155 -20.76 22.97 5.08
C GLY A 155 -19.55 22.84 6.02
N GLN A 156 -19.53 23.59 7.11
CA GLN A 156 -18.46 23.50 8.12
C GLN A 156 -18.62 22.22 8.94
N ILE A 157 -17.62 21.35 8.89
CA ILE A 157 -17.58 20.09 9.64
C ILE A 157 -16.26 19.95 10.37
N SER A 158 -16.26 19.17 11.46
CA SER A 158 -14.99 18.84 12.13
C SER A 158 -14.15 17.86 11.32
N LEU A 159 -12.83 17.84 11.57
CA LEU A 159 -11.91 16.89 10.98
C LEU A 159 -12.40 15.44 11.21
N ARG A 160 -12.84 15.12 12.44
CA ARG A 160 -13.45 13.82 12.77
C ARG A 160 -14.63 13.49 11.85
N ARG A 161 -15.51 14.46 11.62
CA ARG A 161 -16.67 14.25 10.76
C ARG A 161 -16.28 14.10 9.29
N ALA A 162 -15.26 14.80 8.83
CA ALA A 162 -14.70 14.66 7.49
C ALA A 162 -14.17 13.23 7.23
N VAL A 163 -13.45 12.66 8.22
CA VAL A 163 -12.99 11.26 8.18
C VAL A 163 -14.18 10.30 8.15
N GLN A 164 -15.13 10.45 9.08
CA GLN A 164 -16.31 9.56 9.16
C GLN A 164 -17.14 9.52 7.87
N LYS A 165 -17.31 10.69 7.24
CA LYS A 165 -18.03 10.81 5.96
C LYS A 165 -17.18 10.48 4.74
N SER A 166 -15.89 10.28 4.94
CA SER A 166 -14.94 10.14 3.82
C SER A 166 -15.08 11.28 2.80
N SER A 167 -15.29 12.53 3.29
CA SER A 167 -15.50 13.68 2.41
C SER A 167 -14.31 13.90 1.48
N ASN A 168 -14.54 13.87 0.17
CA ASN A 168 -13.54 14.17 -0.84
C ASN A 168 -13.16 15.66 -0.80
N VAL A 169 -14.16 16.51 -0.61
CA VAL A 169 -13.99 17.97 -0.61
C VAL A 169 -13.16 18.43 0.58
N ALA A 170 -13.52 17.98 1.78
CA ALA A 170 -12.77 18.32 2.99
C ALA A 170 -11.31 17.81 2.91
N THR A 171 -11.14 16.57 2.44
CA THR A 171 -9.80 15.98 2.23
C THR A 171 -8.97 16.81 1.25
N MET A 172 -9.54 17.22 0.12
CA MET A 172 -8.85 18.01 -0.90
C MET A 172 -8.41 19.37 -0.36
N ARG A 173 -9.27 20.07 0.41
CA ARG A 173 -8.94 21.36 1.02
C ARG A 173 -7.78 21.27 2.00
N ILE A 174 -7.77 20.22 2.83
CA ILE A 174 -6.67 19.97 3.77
C ILE A 174 -5.38 19.68 2.98
N TYR A 175 -5.45 18.83 1.96
CA TYR A 175 -4.32 18.47 1.11
C TYR A 175 -3.73 19.68 0.38
N GLU A 176 -4.59 20.58 -0.15
CA GLU A 176 -4.14 21.84 -0.76
C GLU A 176 -3.43 22.75 0.25
N GLN A 177 -3.95 22.84 1.48
CA GLN A 177 -3.36 23.66 2.55
C GLN A 177 -2.02 23.12 3.01
N LEU A 178 -1.88 21.81 3.18
CA LEU A 178 -0.63 21.16 3.61
C LEU A 178 0.40 21.03 2.48
N THR A 179 -0.01 21.08 1.26
CA THR A 179 0.69 20.81 0.00
C THR A 179 0.88 19.31 -0.29
N PRO A 180 0.82 18.91 -1.58
CA PRO A 180 1.10 17.52 -1.98
C PRO A 180 2.45 17.01 -1.51
N LYS A 181 3.49 17.84 -1.58
CA LYS A 181 4.85 17.49 -1.18
C LYS A 181 4.94 17.12 0.31
N THR A 182 4.33 17.91 1.17
CA THR A 182 4.28 17.64 2.61
C THR A 182 3.55 16.33 2.90
N CYS A 183 2.39 16.13 2.29
CA CYS A 183 1.57 14.94 2.51
C CYS A 183 2.23 13.65 2.01
N LEU A 184 2.76 13.67 0.77
CA LEU A 184 3.37 12.48 0.16
C LEU A 184 4.67 12.05 0.83
N LYS A 185 5.38 12.98 1.50
CA LYS A 185 6.57 12.66 2.29
C LYS A 185 6.29 11.59 3.34
N TYR A 186 5.10 11.59 3.96
CA TYR A 186 4.71 10.57 4.94
C TYR A 186 4.61 9.17 4.30
N LEU A 187 4.13 9.07 3.07
CA LEU A 187 4.11 7.80 2.36
C LEU A 187 5.53 7.37 1.94
N GLU A 188 6.41 8.31 1.58
CA GLU A 188 7.83 8.00 1.32
C GLU A 188 8.52 7.46 2.57
N GLU A 189 8.31 8.09 3.72
CA GLU A 189 8.86 7.66 5.02
C GLU A 189 8.31 6.30 5.47
N MET A 190 7.09 5.94 5.04
CA MET A 190 6.50 4.60 5.18
C MET A 190 6.83 3.66 4.02
N ASN A 191 7.86 3.97 3.22
CA ASN A 191 8.40 3.13 2.14
C ASN A 191 7.37 2.67 1.09
N PHE A 192 6.41 3.55 0.71
CA PHE A 192 5.50 3.30 -0.40
C PHE A 192 6.27 3.37 -1.73
N LYS A 193 6.47 2.23 -2.38
CA LYS A 193 7.44 2.01 -3.48
C LYS A 193 6.96 2.51 -4.86
N TYR A 194 5.65 2.71 -5.02
CA TYR A 194 5.04 2.95 -6.32
C TYR A 194 4.69 4.41 -6.60
N LEU A 195 5.14 5.34 -5.74
CA LEU A 195 4.97 6.78 -5.94
C LEU A 195 5.72 7.25 -7.19
N THR A 196 5.13 8.18 -7.92
CA THR A 196 5.70 8.78 -9.13
C THR A 196 5.63 10.30 -9.07
N ASP A 197 6.42 11.00 -9.89
CA ASP A 197 6.40 12.47 -9.96
C ASP A 197 5.02 13.04 -10.32
N SER A 198 4.18 12.25 -11.01
CA SER A 198 2.81 12.62 -11.34
C SER A 198 1.91 12.69 -10.11
N ASP A 199 2.15 11.84 -9.11
CA ASP A 199 1.34 11.79 -7.89
C ASP A 199 1.50 13.08 -7.05
N TYR A 200 2.62 13.81 -7.20
CA TYR A 200 2.85 15.12 -6.58
C TYR A 200 2.14 16.27 -7.31
N LYS A 201 1.74 16.06 -8.56
CA LYS A 201 1.12 17.09 -9.41
C LYS A 201 -0.40 17.04 -9.38
N TYR A 202 -0.97 15.85 -9.26
CA TYR A 202 -2.41 15.63 -9.33
C TYR A 202 -3.08 15.61 -7.95
N TYR A 203 -4.03 16.49 -7.75
CA TYR A 203 -4.81 16.56 -6.51
C TYR A 203 -5.68 15.31 -6.25
N THR A 204 -6.01 14.55 -7.28
CA THR A 204 -6.74 13.28 -7.16
C THR A 204 -6.00 12.23 -6.32
N THR A 205 -4.69 12.38 -6.17
CA THR A 205 -3.86 11.52 -5.32
C THR A 205 -4.38 11.47 -3.88
N CYS A 206 -4.84 12.61 -3.33
CA CYS A 206 -5.34 12.67 -1.95
C CYS A 206 -6.63 11.87 -1.70
N ILE A 207 -7.34 11.51 -2.76
CA ILE A 207 -8.55 10.66 -2.69
C ILE A 207 -8.32 9.26 -3.26
N GLY A 208 -7.06 8.91 -3.51
CA GLY A 208 -6.61 7.59 -3.92
C GLY A 208 -6.43 7.38 -5.42
N GLY A 209 -6.42 8.46 -6.22
CA GLY A 209 -6.16 8.42 -7.66
C GLY A 209 -4.66 8.51 -7.97
N PHE A 210 -3.89 7.48 -7.62
CA PHE A 210 -2.45 7.39 -7.90
C PHE A 210 -2.18 6.95 -9.33
N THR A 211 -1.00 7.24 -9.84
CA THR A 211 -0.55 6.79 -11.16
C THR A 211 -0.43 5.27 -11.24
N LYS A 212 0.25 4.66 -10.28
CA LYS A 212 0.42 3.20 -10.20
C LYS A 212 -0.49 2.57 -9.14
N GLY A 213 -0.76 3.28 -8.05
CA GLY A 213 -1.47 2.76 -6.90
C GLY A 213 -0.55 2.32 -5.77
N THR A 214 -1.11 1.57 -4.82
CA THR A 214 -0.44 1.01 -3.65
C THR A 214 -0.75 -0.47 -3.52
N THR A 215 0.03 -1.20 -2.75
CA THR A 215 -0.22 -2.62 -2.47
C THR A 215 -0.98 -2.79 -1.15
N SER A 216 -1.58 -3.96 -0.94
CA SER A 216 -2.24 -4.27 0.33
C SER A 216 -1.25 -4.35 1.50
N GLU A 217 -0.01 -4.73 1.22
CA GLU A 217 1.07 -4.76 2.22
C GLU A 217 1.45 -3.35 2.65
N GLU A 218 1.70 -2.42 1.71
CA GLU A 218 1.98 -1.00 2.01
C GLU A 218 0.84 -0.36 2.80
N MET A 219 -0.41 -0.61 2.39
CA MET A 219 -1.58 -0.10 3.12
C MET A 219 -1.66 -0.66 4.54
N ALA A 220 -1.47 -1.97 4.72
CA ALA A 220 -1.49 -2.60 6.04
C ALA A 220 -0.37 -2.05 6.94
N ALA A 221 0.86 -1.90 6.41
CA ALA A 221 2.00 -1.33 7.13
C ALA A 221 1.76 0.14 7.51
N GLY A 222 1.18 0.94 6.62
CA GLY A 222 0.78 2.32 6.92
C GLY A 222 -0.21 2.41 8.08
N TYR A 223 -1.25 1.59 8.06
CA TYR A 223 -2.22 1.54 9.16
C TYR A 223 -1.62 0.99 10.46
N ALA A 224 -0.72 0.00 10.39
CA ALA A 224 0.03 -0.47 11.55
C ALA A 224 0.90 0.65 12.16
N THR A 225 1.47 1.53 11.32
CA THR A 225 2.20 2.72 11.76
C THR A 225 1.33 3.65 12.60
N LEU A 226 0.08 3.91 12.17
CA LEU A 226 -0.86 4.72 12.96
C LEU A 226 -1.18 4.08 14.32
N LYS A 227 -1.33 2.75 14.37
CA LYS A 227 -1.59 2.02 15.62
C LYS A 227 -0.37 1.98 16.54
N ASN A 228 0.83 2.07 15.96
CA ASN A 228 2.12 1.98 16.64
C ASN A 228 2.73 3.38 16.92
N ASP A 229 1.89 4.32 17.32
CA ASP A 229 2.27 5.69 17.71
C ASP A 229 3.14 6.43 16.67
N GLY A 230 2.89 6.18 15.39
CA GLY A 230 3.60 6.79 14.26
C GLY A 230 4.95 6.13 13.91
N VAL A 231 5.34 5.06 14.59
CA VAL A 231 6.60 4.35 14.29
C VAL A 231 6.39 3.34 13.19
N TYR A 232 6.92 3.63 12.00
CA TYR A 232 6.91 2.69 10.89
C TYR A 232 7.85 1.51 11.11
N ARG A 233 7.39 0.32 10.80
CA ARG A 233 8.18 -0.91 10.72
C ARG A 233 8.04 -1.52 9.35
N GLU A 234 9.17 -1.81 8.70
CA GLU A 234 9.18 -2.49 7.39
C GLU A 234 8.52 -3.87 7.52
N PRO A 235 7.46 -4.16 6.75
CA PRO A 235 6.79 -5.44 6.82
C PRO A 235 7.72 -6.58 6.36
N THR A 236 7.78 -7.63 7.13
CA THR A 236 8.55 -8.85 6.81
C THR A 236 7.84 -10.06 7.37
N CYS A 237 7.93 -11.18 6.66
CA CYS A 237 7.51 -12.48 7.19
C CYS A 237 8.68 -13.29 7.77
N ILE A 238 9.91 -12.76 7.72
CA ILE A 238 11.09 -13.45 8.25
C ILE A 238 11.36 -12.98 9.67
N SER A 239 11.36 -13.90 10.62
CA SER A 239 11.65 -13.62 12.02
C SER A 239 13.11 -13.87 12.38
N LYS A 240 13.71 -14.91 11.81
CA LYS A 240 15.08 -15.33 12.10
C LYS A 240 15.61 -16.24 10.99
N ILE A 241 16.88 -16.16 10.70
CA ILE A 241 17.61 -17.13 9.86
C ILE A 241 18.78 -17.65 10.69
N THR A 242 18.97 -18.98 10.71
CA THR A 242 20.12 -19.63 11.36
C THR A 242 20.77 -20.59 10.38
N THR A 243 22.05 -20.84 10.54
CA THR A 243 22.74 -22.00 9.99
C THR A 243 22.58 -23.17 10.95
N SER A 244 22.52 -24.37 10.43
CA SER A 244 22.61 -25.60 11.22
C SER A 244 23.94 -25.71 11.96
#